data_243741df90d5f2992f684c6ea1631c04
#
_entry.id   243741df90d5f2992f684c6ea1631c04
#
_cell.length_a   1.000
_cell.length_b   1.000
_cell.length_c   1.000
_cell.angle_alpha   90.00
_cell.angle_beta   90.00
_cell.angle_gamma   90.00
#
_symmetry.space_group_name_H-M   'P 1'
#
loop_
_entity.id
_entity.type
_entity.pdbx_description
1 polymer ?
#
loop_
_entity_poly.entity_id
_entity_poly.type
_entity_poly.pdbx_seq_one_letter_code
_entity_poly.pdbx_strand_id
1 'polypeptide(L)'
;MTNHTPTGGLRFEQDYSAAQFDDGYVVKFTRLERRALRLFNESAGRVLTRSQILDAVSEPGSEKNDRNIDFLISRIRSKLGDNANEPRFIRTQYGEGYIWLYSPGSVVADFSDTFVVVGPFMGLQRLGEMSGYASEFGKLLQADLRKLLGPEQKTALAPDFSKTQRESGPAISIQVSFFKNLAGVETIVMTRSGKDDRILDVTKFTADVSASRLAVMQTQSRLIAQRAISAHWWDAAENGSAAKPLAVAIYDSVQPKSPIWSWNDADRRLRPLREAHPDDPALKIMWATHIHAKYVKHGIKLFKEGTADCAADEAEIEKLVLEALEYAQSRPAHAAMAAKLLYFVNQNYRDLALELATKAYRADRSITSTLAVLGQMLGFVGEMEEAETHLSQALELSDDGSMQYYHALYMLVQAYTATAQYEKRAALLKRFYRRHPTAMLYFEPFFTDPYTPSLRAKGIALMVKRDQATAMLKQAAYISARLYQDPRHRENSLLTPVNLFVRRFGSGVVPAEVAMHLSKLQ
;
A
#
# COMPACT_ATOMS: atom_id res chain seq x y z
N MET A 1 -33.90 -40.42 -25.55
CA MET A 1 -33.22 -40.12 -24.29
C MET A 1 -33.20 -38.60 -24.15
N THR A 2 -34.04 -38.08 -23.28
CA THR A 2 -34.17 -36.64 -23.05
C THR A 2 -32.84 -36.10 -22.53
N ASN A 3 -32.26 -35.15 -23.26
CA ASN A 3 -31.05 -34.42 -22.83
C ASN A 3 -31.40 -33.54 -21.60
N HIS A 4 -31.33 -34.10 -20.41
CA HIS A 4 -31.41 -33.35 -19.19
C HIS A 4 -30.02 -32.75 -18.91
N THR A 5 -29.89 -31.44 -18.96
CA THR A 5 -28.68 -30.75 -18.52
C THR A 5 -28.84 -30.52 -17.02
N PRO A 6 -28.07 -31.23 -16.17
CA PRO A 6 -28.20 -31.09 -14.72
C PRO A 6 -27.83 -29.68 -14.26
N THR A 7 -28.61 -29.11 -13.36
CA THR A 7 -28.40 -27.75 -12.81
C THR A 7 -28.13 -27.79 -11.31
N GLY A 8 -27.35 -26.82 -10.81
CA GLY A 8 -27.03 -26.69 -9.39
C GLY A 8 -25.67 -27.30 -8.98
N GLY A 9 -25.45 -27.44 -7.69
CA GLY A 9 -24.28 -28.05 -7.09
C GLY A 9 -24.22 -29.56 -7.33
N LEU A 10 -23.05 -30.16 -7.21
CA LEU A 10 -22.78 -31.56 -7.42
C LEU A 10 -22.19 -32.17 -6.15
N ARG A 11 -22.70 -33.31 -5.68
CA ARG A 11 -22.15 -34.06 -4.54
C ARG A 11 -21.77 -35.45 -4.99
N PHE A 12 -20.52 -35.82 -4.76
CA PHE A 12 -20.04 -37.18 -5.01
C PHE A 12 -20.24 -38.07 -3.78
N GLU A 13 -20.54 -39.33 -4.02
CA GLU A 13 -20.34 -40.37 -3.01
C GLU A 13 -18.86 -40.52 -2.67
N GLN A 14 -18.57 -41.03 -1.46
CA GLN A 14 -17.21 -41.10 -0.92
C GLN A 14 -16.24 -41.91 -1.81
N ASP A 15 -16.74 -42.89 -2.55
CA ASP A 15 -15.97 -43.74 -3.44
C ASP A 15 -16.04 -43.30 -4.92
N TYR A 16 -16.72 -42.17 -5.22
CA TYR A 16 -16.99 -41.67 -6.58
C TYR A 16 -17.82 -42.61 -7.45
N SER A 17 -18.60 -43.53 -6.87
CA SER A 17 -19.47 -44.45 -7.61
C SER A 17 -20.66 -43.74 -8.26
N ALA A 18 -21.15 -42.70 -7.59
CA ALA A 18 -22.20 -41.83 -8.11
C ALA A 18 -21.97 -40.39 -7.70
N ALA A 19 -22.69 -39.50 -8.36
CA ALA A 19 -22.83 -38.11 -7.95
C ALA A 19 -24.31 -37.68 -8.09
N GLN A 20 -24.75 -36.84 -7.15
CA GLN A 20 -26.09 -36.28 -7.15
C GLN A 20 -26.03 -34.77 -7.34
N PHE A 21 -26.85 -34.25 -8.23
CA PHE A 21 -27.07 -32.82 -8.42
C PHE A 21 -28.15 -32.30 -7.49
N ASP A 22 -28.16 -30.98 -7.25
CA ASP A 22 -29.15 -30.35 -6.36
C ASP A 22 -30.60 -30.52 -6.86
N ASP A 23 -30.81 -30.71 -8.17
CA ASP A 23 -32.08 -31.02 -8.79
C ASP A 23 -32.54 -32.49 -8.59
N GLY A 24 -31.76 -33.28 -7.84
CA GLY A 24 -32.03 -34.67 -7.54
C GLY A 24 -31.55 -35.66 -8.61
N TYR A 25 -30.99 -35.20 -9.72
CA TYR A 25 -30.46 -36.09 -10.76
C TYR A 25 -29.21 -36.82 -10.28
N VAL A 26 -29.18 -38.17 -10.47
CA VAL A 26 -28.06 -39.03 -10.02
C VAL A 26 -27.34 -39.61 -11.23
N VAL A 27 -26.02 -39.46 -11.23
CA VAL A 27 -25.10 -39.99 -12.26
C VAL A 27 -24.22 -41.07 -11.68
N LYS A 28 -24.12 -42.23 -12.39
CA LYS A 28 -23.23 -43.33 -11.99
C LYS A 28 -21.97 -43.39 -12.85
N PHE A 29 -20.83 -43.69 -12.24
CA PHE A 29 -19.53 -43.74 -12.88
C PHE A 29 -18.96 -45.15 -12.93
N THR A 30 -18.31 -45.50 -14.07
CA THR A 30 -17.57 -46.74 -14.25
C THR A 30 -16.29 -46.72 -13.42
N ARG A 31 -15.63 -47.89 -13.28
CA ARG A 31 -14.37 -48.03 -12.52
C ARG A 31 -13.26 -47.09 -13.02
N LEU A 32 -13.11 -46.92 -14.35
CA LEU A 32 -12.13 -46.02 -14.94
C LEU A 32 -12.46 -44.55 -14.70
N GLU A 33 -13.74 -44.16 -14.84
CA GLU A 33 -14.22 -42.82 -14.58
C GLU A 33 -14.02 -42.47 -13.09
N ARG A 34 -14.28 -43.38 -12.15
CA ARG A 34 -14.05 -43.19 -10.71
C ARG A 34 -12.58 -42.93 -10.39
N ARG A 35 -11.65 -43.70 -11.01
CA ARG A 35 -10.21 -43.47 -10.82
C ARG A 35 -9.79 -42.08 -11.32
N ALA A 36 -10.27 -41.69 -12.51
CA ALA A 36 -10.01 -40.36 -13.05
C ALA A 36 -10.59 -39.26 -12.19
N LEU A 37 -11.84 -39.39 -11.72
CA LEU A 37 -12.50 -38.41 -10.85
C LEU A 37 -11.79 -38.27 -9.48
N ARG A 38 -11.29 -39.36 -8.91
CA ARG A 38 -10.49 -39.32 -7.69
C ARG A 38 -9.20 -38.53 -7.92
N LEU A 39 -8.43 -38.84 -8.98
CA LEU A 39 -7.23 -38.12 -9.32
C LEU A 39 -7.51 -36.63 -9.57
N PHE A 40 -8.57 -36.31 -10.30
CA PHE A 40 -9.00 -34.94 -10.55
C PHE A 40 -9.31 -34.20 -9.26
N ASN A 41 -10.02 -34.83 -8.34
CA ASN A 41 -10.40 -34.20 -7.08
C ASN A 41 -9.20 -33.99 -6.15
N GLU A 42 -8.27 -34.95 -6.10
CA GLU A 42 -7.00 -34.82 -5.37
C GLU A 42 -6.06 -33.77 -5.97
N SER A 43 -6.24 -33.45 -7.26
CA SER A 43 -5.43 -32.49 -8.00
C SER A 43 -6.23 -31.28 -8.49
N ALA A 44 -7.31 -30.93 -7.80
CA ALA A 44 -8.20 -29.85 -8.21
C ALA A 44 -7.42 -28.53 -8.46
N GLY A 45 -7.75 -27.84 -9.56
CA GLY A 45 -7.09 -26.61 -9.97
C GLY A 45 -5.72 -26.79 -10.64
N ARG A 46 -5.19 -28.00 -10.76
CA ARG A 46 -3.90 -28.29 -11.42
C ARG A 46 -4.11 -28.86 -12.80
N VAL A 47 -3.15 -28.59 -13.71
CA VAL A 47 -3.09 -29.27 -14.99
C VAL A 47 -2.64 -30.71 -14.76
N LEU A 48 -3.48 -31.66 -15.17
CA LEU A 48 -3.13 -33.07 -15.26
C LEU A 48 -2.82 -33.41 -16.72
N THR A 49 -1.62 -33.84 -16.99
CA THR A 49 -1.24 -34.31 -18.33
C THR A 49 -1.97 -35.58 -18.69
N ARG A 50 -2.10 -35.86 -19.99
CA ARG A 50 -2.70 -37.12 -20.47
C ARG A 50 -1.98 -38.35 -19.91
N SER A 51 -0.67 -38.29 -19.83
CA SER A 51 0.16 -39.39 -19.24
C SER A 51 -0.16 -39.60 -17.76
N GLN A 52 -0.31 -38.52 -16.95
CA GLN A 52 -0.65 -38.63 -15.53
C GLN A 52 -2.02 -39.27 -15.33
N ILE A 53 -3.01 -38.87 -16.14
CA ILE A 53 -4.34 -39.48 -16.08
C ILE A 53 -4.28 -40.94 -16.53
N LEU A 54 -3.55 -41.26 -17.60
CA LEU A 54 -3.40 -42.59 -18.11
C LEU A 54 -2.75 -43.53 -17.07
N ASP A 55 -1.69 -43.08 -16.40
CA ASP A 55 -1.01 -43.85 -15.35
C ASP A 55 -1.95 -44.15 -14.17
N ALA A 56 -2.81 -43.21 -13.78
CA ALA A 56 -3.77 -43.37 -12.66
C ALA A 56 -4.92 -44.33 -13.01
N VAL A 57 -5.37 -44.38 -14.27
CA VAL A 57 -6.51 -45.21 -14.67
C VAL A 57 -6.11 -46.58 -15.22
N SER A 58 -4.85 -46.76 -15.70
CA SER A 58 -4.37 -48.00 -16.28
C SER A 58 -4.26 -49.12 -15.24
N GLU A 59 -4.48 -50.35 -15.68
CA GLU A 59 -4.13 -51.56 -14.92
C GLU A 59 -2.72 -52.03 -15.32
N PRO A 60 -2.00 -52.69 -14.41
CA PRO A 60 -0.72 -53.25 -14.73
C PRO A 60 -0.84 -54.24 -15.92
N GLY A 61 -0.14 -53.96 -17.03
CA GLY A 61 -0.14 -54.83 -18.23
C GLY A 61 -1.11 -54.46 -19.36
N SER A 62 -1.87 -53.34 -19.23
CA SER A 62 -2.73 -52.85 -20.33
C SER A 62 -1.91 -52.01 -21.34
N GLU A 63 -2.21 -52.11 -22.66
CA GLU A 63 -1.63 -51.24 -23.68
C GLU A 63 -2.02 -49.77 -23.42
N LYS A 64 -1.03 -48.92 -23.29
CA LYS A 64 -1.20 -47.48 -23.01
C LYS A 64 -1.46 -46.73 -24.32
N ASN A 65 -2.64 -46.13 -24.48
CA ASN A 65 -2.96 -45.27 -25.61
C ASN A 65 -3.61 -43.96 -25.16
N ASP A 66 -2.95 -42.83 -25.46
CA ASP A 66 -3.40 -41.46 -25.07
C ASP A 66 -4.79 -41.08 -25.61
N ARG A 67 -5.21 -41.62 -26.75
CA ARG A 67 -6.56 -41.40 -27.32
C ARG A 67 -7.68 -41.90 -26.39
N ASN A 68 -7.39 -42.88 -25.54
CA ASN A 68 -8.34 -43.38 -24.56
C ASN A 68 -8.66 -42.34 -23.47
N ILE A 69 -7.75 -41.41 -23.20
CA ILE A 69 -7.96 -40.36 -22.19
C ILE A 69 -8.94 -39.31 -22.70
N ASP A 70 -8.79 -38.82 -23.92
CA ASP A 70 -9.70 -37.82 -24.48
C ASP A 70 -11.13 -38.38 -24.58
N PHE A 71 -11.28 -39.66 -24.89
CA PHE A 71 -12.56 -40.35 -24.87
C PHE A 71 -13.13 -40.52 -23.45
N LEU A 72 -12.30 -40.84 -22.47
CA LEU A 72 -12.68 -40.91 -21.06
C LEU A 72 -13.19 -39.57 -20.55
N ILE A 73 -12.45 -38.49 -20.85
CA ILE A 73 -12.84 -37.12 -20.50
C ILE A 73 -14.18 -36.71 -21.15
N SER A 74 -14.33 -37.02 -22.43
CA SER A 74 -15.60 -36.75 -23.14
C SER A 74 -16.79 -37.46 -22.50
N ARG A 75 -16.62 -38.72 -22.05
CA ARG A 75 -17.65 -39.48 -21.34
C ARG A 75 -17.97 -38.88 -19.97
N ILE A 76 -16.96 -38.48 -19.20
CA ILE A 76 -17.17 -37.85 -17.89
C ILE A 76 -17.92 -36.53 -18.10
N ARG A 77 -17.51 -35.71 -19.07
CA ARG A 77 -18.21 -34.46 -19.43
C ARG A 77 -19.68 -34.71 -19.79
N SER A 78 -19.92 -35.66 -20.68
CA SER A 78 -21.29 -36.01 -21.09
C SER A 78 -22.15 -36.40 -19.91
N LYS A 79 -21.64 -37.17 -18.96
CA LYS A 79 -22.35 -37.57 -17.73
C LYS A 79 -22.60 -36.43 -16.76
N LEU A 80 -21.65 -35.49 -16.68
CA LEU A 80 -21.76 -34.31 -15.81
C LEU A 80 -22.53 -33.15 -16.46
N GLY A 81 -22.97 -33.29 -17.73
CA GLY A 81 -23.56 -32.20 -18.47
C GLY A 81 -22.56 -31.04 -18.70
N ASP A 82 -21.26 -31.33 -18.82
CA ASP A 82 -20.20 -30.36 -18.96
C ASP A 82 -19.89 -30.07 -20.43
N ASN A 83 -19.67 -28.80 -20.77
CA ASN A 83 -19.36 -28.36 -22.13
C ASN A 83 -17.87 -27.98 -22.26
N ALA A 84 -17.20 -28.52 -23.28
CA ALA A 84 -15.78 -28.22 -23.51
C ALA A 84 -15.49 -26.75 -23.80
N ASN A 85 -16.42 -26.02 -24.40
CA ASN A 85 -16.29 -24.59 -24.71
C ASN A 85 -16.59 -23.69 -23.50
N GLU A 86 -17.46 -24.16 -22.59
CA GLU A 86 -17.85 -23.47 -21.34
C GLU A 86 -17.76 -24.48 -20.17
N PRO A 87 -16.54 -24.88 -19.77
CA PRO A 87 -16.37 -25.97 -18.84
C PRO A 87 -16.76 -25.56 -17.41
N ARG A 88 -17.67 -26.35 -16.81
CA ARG A 88 -18.06 -26.24 -15.39
C ARG A 88 -17.19 -27.12 -14.50
N PHE A 89 -16.76 -28.31 -15.02
CA PHE A 89 -16.06 -29.32 -14.25
C PHE A 89 -14.66 -29.61 -14.79
N ILE A 90 -14.49 -29.77 -16.12
CA ILE A 90 -13.21 -30.13 -16.72
C ILE A 90 -12.83 -29.11 -17.80
N ARG A 91 -11.78 -28.33 -17.57
CA ARG A 91 -11.21 -27.42 -18.57
C ARG A 91 -10.12 -28.14 -19.36
N THR A 92 -10.12 -27.98 -20.68
CA THR A 92 -8.98 -28.40 -21.52
C THR A 92 -7.92 -27.31 -21.53
N GLN A 93 -6.69 -27.70 -21.20
CA GLN A 93 -5.51 -26.85 -21.41
C GLN A 93 -4.81 -27.38 -22.66
N TYR A 94 -4.98 -26.68 -23.79
CA TYR A 94 -4.47 -27.12 -25.09
C TYR A 94 -2.97 -27.39 -25.07
N GLY A 95 -2.56 -28.56 -25.55
CA GLY A 95 -1.16 -29.01 -25.55
C GLY A 95 -0.65 -29.56 -24.21
N GLU A 96 -1.32 -29.28 -23.09
CA GLU A 96 -0.82 -29.64 -21.75
C GLU A 96 -1.66 -30.73 -21.06
N GLY A 97 -3.01 -30.68 -21.15
CA GLY A 97 -3.87 -31.68 -20.51
C GLY A 97 -5.23 -31.14 -20.07
N TYR A 98 -5.65 -31.51 -18.86
CA TYR A 98 -6.97 -31.19 -18.30
C TYR A 98 -6.87 -30.65 -16.88
N ILE A 99 -7.78 -29.74 -16.51
CA ILE A 99 -7.87 -29.13 -15.17
C ILE A 99 -9.26 -29.44 -14.60
N TRP A 100 -9.30 -29.95 -13.37
CA TRP A 100 -10.53 -30.12 -12.61
C TRP A 100 -10.89 -28.83 -11.90
N LEU A 101 -12.07 -28.32 -12.19
CA LEU A 101 -12.58 -27.03 -11.66
C LEU A 101 -13.47 -27.22 -10.44
N TYR A 102 -13.95 -28.45 -10.18
CA TYR A 102 -14.87 -28.74 -9.10
C TYR A 102 -14.13 -28.97 -7.77
N SER A 103 -14.66 -28.40 -6.68
CA SER A 103 -14.23 -28.70 -5.30
C SER A 103 -15.44 -29.16 -4.50
N PRO A 104 -15.40 -30.37 -3.87
CA PRO A 104 -16.49 -30.88 -3.04
C PRO A 104 -16.73 -29.94 -1.85
N GLY A 105 -17.97 -29.52 -1.65
CA GLY A 105 -18.37 -28.69 -0.52
C GLY A 105 -18.33 -27.20 -0.75
N SER A 106 -17.97 -26.72 -1.95
CA SER A 106 -18.29 -25.35 -2.30
C SER A 106 -19.82 -25.23 -2.48
N VAL A 107 -20.51 -24.85 -1.42
CA VAL A 107 -21.74 -24.09 -1.58
C VAL A 107 -21.32 -22.95 -2.50
N VAL A 108 -21.92 -22.87 -3.67
CA VAL A 108 -21.73 -21.70 -4.54
C VAL A 108 -22.24 -20.53 -3.74
N ALA A 109 -21.34 -19.88 -3.01
CA ALA A 109 -21.67 -18.68 -2.29
C ALA A 109 -22.03 -17.64 -3.36
N ASP A 110 -23.24 -17.15 -3.31
CA ASP A 110 -23.70 -16.07 -4.16
C ASP A 110 -22.96 -14.79 -3.73
N PHE A 111 -22.11 -14.28 -4.61
CA PHE A 111 -21.37 -13.04 -4.40
C PHE A 111 -21.97 -11.87 -5.18
N SER A 112 -23.19 -11.98 -5.72
CA SER A 112 -23.87 -10.94 -6.50
C SER A 112 -23.99 -9.62 -5.71
N ASP A 113 -24.24 -9.70 -4.41
CA ASP A 113 -24.33 -8.57 -3.48
C ASP A 113 -23.00 -8.21 -2.83
N THR A 114 -21.89 -8.84 -3.22
CA THR A 114 -20.58 -8.63 -2.61
C THR A 114 -19.78 -7.67 -3.45
N PHE A 115 -19.28 -6.59 -2.83
CA PHE A 115 -18.44 -5.62 -3.54
C PHE A 115 -17.02 -6.14 -3.74
N VAL A 116 -16.40 -6.72 -2.69
CA VAL A 116 -15.04 -7.29 -2.78
C VAL A 116 -15.03 -8.71 -2.24
N VAL A 117 -14.46 -9.63 -3.02
CA VAL A 117 -14.10 -10.96 -2.56
C VAL A 117 -12.58 -11.07 -2.41
N VAL A 118 -12.12 -11.40 -1.21
CA VAL A 118 -10.73 -11.74 -0.93
C VAL A 118 -10.55 -13.25 -1.18
N GLY A 119 -9.98 -13.58 -2.30
CA GLY A 119 -9.79 -14.92 -2.84
C GLY A 119 -9.74 -14.91 -4.39
N PRO A 120 -9.29 -16.00 -5.02
CA PRO A 120 -8.83 -17.25 -4.41
C PRO A 120 -7.42 -17.16 -3.78
N PHE A 121 -7.12 -18.12 -2.87
CA PHE A 121 -5.81 -18.28 -2.29
C PHE A 121 -5.05 -19.40 -2.99
N MET A 122 -3.88 -19.08 -3.52
CA MET A 122 -3.03 -20.01 -4.26
C MET A 122 -1.79 -20.38 -3.45
N GLY A 123 -1.30 -21.61 -3.62
CA GLY A 123 -0.06 -22.06 -2.99
C GLY A 123 -0.16 -22.48 -1.52
N LEU A 124 -1.37 -22.59 -0.95
CA LEU A 124 -1.59 -22.96 0.46
C LEU A 124 -0.88 -24.28 0.86
N GLN A 125 -0.89 -25.27 -0.01
CA GLN A 125 -0.26 -26.57 0.24
C GLN A 125 1.27 -26.49 0.38
N ARG A 126 1.89 -25.42 -0.10
CA ARG A 126 3.35 -25.20 -0.02
C ARG A 126 3.78 -24.53 1.28
N LEU A 127 2.82 -24.02 2.06
CA LEU A 127 3.10 -23.33 3.32
C LEU A 127 3.39 -24.31 4.47
N GLY A 128 2.88 -25.56 4.41
CA GLY A 128 3.08 -26.54 5.48
C GLY A 128 2.63 -26.02 6.85
N GLU A 129 3.54 -26.03 7.83
CA GLU A 129 3.27 -25.52 9.19
C GLU A 129 2.88 -24.02 9.24
N MET A 130 3.15 -23.27 8.19
CA MET A 130 2.76 -21.87 8.06
C MET A 130 1.37 -21.67 7.42
N SER A 131 0.53 -22.70 7.36
CA SER A 131 -0.84 -22.61 6.78
C SER A 131 -1.70 -21.54 7.46
N GLY A 132 -1.50 -21.26 8.75
CA GLY A 132 -2.16 -20.19 9.49
C GLY A 132 -1.88 -18.78 8.94
N TYR A 133 -0.72 -18.56 8.30
CA TYR A 133 -0.32 -17.29 7.72
C TYR A 133 -1.34 -16.77 6.68
N ALA A 134 -1.76 -17.62 5.77
CA ALA A 134 -2.71 -17.25 4.72
C ALA A 134 -4.08 -16.86 5.29
N SER A 135 -4.58 -17.61 6.28
CA SER A 135 -5.84 -17.30 6.95
C SER A 135 -5.77 -15.99 7.73
N GLU A 136 -4.66 -15.75 8.45
CA GLU A 136 -4.43 -14.52 9.21
C GLU A 136 -4.35 -13.30 8.27
N PHE A 137 -3.55 -13.38 7.20
CA PHE A 137 -3.44 -12.31 6.20
C PHE A 137 -4.79 -12.02 5.53
N GLY A 138 -5.54 -13.04 5.13
CA GLY A 138 -6.87 -12.86 4.53
C GLY A 138 -7.86 -12.15 5.43
N LYS A 139 -7.86 -12.48 6.73
CA LYS A 139 -8.71 -11.80 7.73
C LYS A 139 -8.31 -10.34 7.93
N LEU A 140 -7.01 -10.04 7.98
CA LEU A 140 -6.49 -8.68 8.08
C LEU A 140 -6.91 -7.86 6.86
N LEU A 141 -6.70 -8.39 5.66
CA LEU A 141 -7.05 -7.71 4.41
C LEU A 141 -8.56 -7.45 4.32
N GLN A 142 -9.40 -8.43 4.67
CA GLN A 142 -10.85 -8.25 4.71
C GLN A 142 -11.26 -7.18 5.75
N ALA A 143 -10.65 -7.17 6.92
CA ALA A 143 -10.93 -6.19 7.96
C ALA A 143 -10.56 -4.76 7.52
N ASP A 144 -9.42 -4.58 6.86
CA ASP A 144 -8.99 -3.28 6.34
C ASP A 144 -9.88 -2.80 5.18
N LEU A 145 -10.31 -3.71 4.30
CA LEU A 145 -11.29 -3.41 3.24
C LEU A 145 -12.63 -2.95 3.83
N ARG A 146 -13.15 -3.62 4.86
CA ARG A 146 -14.38 -3.23 5.56
C ARG A 146 -14.29 -1.84 6.18
N LYS A 147 -13.15 -1.52 6.80
CA LYS A 147 -12.91 -0.18 7.38
C LYS A 147 -12.91 0.90 6.31
N LEU A 148 -12.36 0.60 5.13
CA LEU A 148 -12.22 1.55 4.04
C LEU A 148 -13.54 1.79 3.30
N LEU A 149 -14.33 0.72 3.09
CA LEU A 149 -15.56 0.75 2.30
C LEU A 149 -16.79 1.16 3.12
N GLY A 150 -16.75 0.97 4.44
CA GLY A 150 -17.91 1.22 5.31
C GLY A 150 -18.95 0.08 5.28
N PRO A 151 -20.06 0.24 6.03
CA PRO A 151 -21.02 -0.84 6.26
C PRO A 151 -21.89 -1.20 5.05
N GLU A 152 -22.04 -0.29 4.08
CA GLU A 152 -22.92 -0.51 2.92
C GLU A 152 -22.30 -1.44 1.87
N GLN A 153 -20.98 -1.53 1.83
CA GLN A 153 -20.27 -2.35 0.85
C GLN A 153 -19.87 -3.71 1.45
N LYS A 154 -20.51 -4.78 0.99
CA LYS A 154 -20.22 -6.13 1.50
C LYS A 154 -18.85 -6.62 1.03
N THR A 155 -18.09 -7.21 1.95
CA THR A 155 -16.82 -7.87 1.67
C THR A 155 -16.87 -9.32 2.12
N ALA A 156 -16.35 -10.24 1.33
CA ALA A 156 -16.27 -11.66 1.66
C ALA A 156 -14.81 -12.15 1.67
N LEU A 157 -14.51 -13.10 2.54
CA LEU A 157 -13.27 -13.87 2.52
C LEU A 157 -13.61 -15.28 2.01
N ALA A 158 -13.15 -15.61 0.83
CA ALA A 158 -13.42 -16.87 0.15
C ALA A 158 -12.13 -17.43 -0.48
N PRO A 159 -11.28 -18.14 0.32
CA PRO A 159 -10.04 -18.72 -0.17
C PRO A 159 -10.21 -19.64 -1.38
N ASP A 160 -11.38 -20.29 -1.50
CA ASP A 160 -11.74 -21.20 -2.60
C ASP A 160 -12.57 -20.52 -3.71
N PHE A 161 -12.59 -19.19 -3.74
CA PHE A 161 -13.36 -18.43 -4.73
C PHE A 161 -13.02 -18.86 -6.15
N SER A 162 -14.05 -19.22 -6.92
CA SER A 162 -13.90 -19.60 -8.34
C SER A 162 -14.82 -18.76 -9.23
N LYS A 163 -14.27 -18.26 -10.33
CA LYS A 163 -14.92 -17.32 -11.25
C LYS A 163 -15.87 -17.96 -12.26
N THR A 164 -16.35 -19.14 -12.03
CA THR A 164 -17.21 -19.85 -12.99
C THR A 164 -18.62 -19.27 -13.20
N GLN A 165 -19.00 -18.20 -12.44
CA GLN A 165 -20.30 -17.54 -12.58
C GLN A 165 -20.11 -16.06 -12.96
N ARG A 166 -20.21 -15.76 -14.24
CA ARG A 166 -19.93 -14.44 -14.83
C ARG A 166 -21.09 -13.45 -14.84
N GLU A 167 -22.32 -13.84 -14.58
CA GLU A 167 -23.48 -12.93 -14.71
C GLU A 167 -23.80 -12.12 -13.45
N SER A 168 -23.28 -12.51 -12.28
CA SER A 168 -23.48 -11.80 -11.01
C SER A 168 -22.31 -12.04 -10.03
N GLY A 169 -21.13 -11.54 -10.39
CA GLY A 169 -19.94 -11.64 -9.55
C GLY A 169 -19.66 -10.37 -8.72
N PRO A 170 -18.69 -10.40 -7.80
CA PRO A 170 -18.27 -9.23 -7.04
C PRO A 170 -17.70 -8.15 -7.97
N ALA A 171 -17.78 -6.87 -7.59
CA ALA A 171 -17.17 -5.78 -8.35
C ALA A 171 -15.65 -5.94 -8.45
N ILE A 172 -15.02 -6.51 -7.39
CA ILE A 172 -13.58 -6.76 -7.31
C ILE A 172 -13.31 -8.16 -6.74
N SER A 173 -12.34 -8.87 -7.30
CA SER A 173 -11.75 -10.03 -6.66
C SER A 173 -10.25 -9.81 -6.37
N ILE A 174 -9.79 -10.24 -5.20
CA ILE A 174 -8.40 -10.10 -4.77
C ILE A 174 -7.78 -11.48 -4.59
N GLN A 175 -7.11 -11.94 -5.63
CA GLN A 175 -6.37 -13.20 -5.60
C GLN A 175 -5.09 -13.04 -4.80
N VAL A 176 -4.78 -14.01 -3.93
CA VAL A 176 -3.55 -14.02 -3.13
C VAL A 176 -2.78 -15.31 -3.38
N SER A 177 -1.51 -15.17 -3.76
CA SER A 177 -0.61 -16.31 -4.01
C SER A 177 0.52 -16.30 -2.98
N PHE A 178 0.80 -17.46 -2.38
CA PHE A 178 1.80 -17.62 -1.33
C PHE A 178 2.92 -18.55 -1.79
N PHE A 179 4.17 -18.12 -1.56
CA PHE A 179 5.37 -18.87 -1.89
C PHE A 179 6.32 -18.87 -0.70
N LYS A 180 6.60 -20.05 -0.13
CA LYS A 180 7.60 -20.19 0.93
C LYS A 180 9.00 -20.21 0.30
N ASN A 181 9.90 -19.35 0.78
CA ASN A 181 11.32 -19.33 0.41
C ASN A 181 12.21 -19.22 1.68
N LEU A 182 13.53 -19.11 1.51
CA LEU A 182 14.47 -19.02 2.62
C LEU A 182 14.32 -17.74 3.44
N ALA A 183 13.81 -16.67 2.85
CA ALA A 183 13.61 -15.38 3.52
C ALA A 183 12.25 -15.26 4.24
N GLY A 184 11.33 -16.22 4.05
CA GLY A 184 10.01 -16.20 4.64
C GLY A 184 8.90 -16.60 3.68
N VAL A 185 7.75 -15.92 3.78
CA VAL A 185 6.63 -16.12 2.86
C VAL A 185 6.53 -14.91 1.91
N GLU A 186 6.82 -15.16 0.65
CA GLU A 186 6.54 -14.20 -0.43
C GLU A 186 5.06 -14.27 -0.77
N THR A 187 4.40 -13.12 -0.72
CA THR A 187 2.98 -12.97 -0.99
C THR A 187 2.77 -12.06 -2.19
N ILE A 188 2.06 -12.57 -3.21
CA ILE A 188 1.66 -11.80 -4.38
C ILE A 188 0.15 -11.63 -4.33
N VAL A 189 -0.29 -10.37 -4.34
CA VAL A 189 -1.70 -10.00 -4.31
C VAL A 189 -2.07 -9.35 -5.63
N MET A 190 -3.11 -9.86 -6.27
CA MET A 190 -3.58 -9.42 -7.57
C MET A 190 -5.04 -9.00 -7.48
N THR A 191 -5.31 -7.73 -7.70
CA THR A 191 -6.67 -7.18 -7.76
C THR A 191 -7.19 -7.26 -9.18
N ARG A 192 -8.40 -7.79 -9.35
CA ARG A 192 -9.06 -7.93 -10.65
C ARG A 192 -10.44 -7.27 -10.67
N SER A 193 -10.79 -6.72 -11.81
CA SER A 193 -12.15 -6.27 -12.13
C SER A 193 -13.11 -7.46 -12.18
N GLY A 194 -14.26 -7.33 -11.54
CA GLY A 194 -15.32 -8.33 -11.61
C GLY A 194 -15.99 -8.39 -12.98
N LYS A 195 -15.99 -7.28 -13.71
CA LYS A 195 -16.67 -7.13 -15.01
C LYS A 195 -15.98 -7.93 -16.13
N ASP A 196 -14.67 -7.78 -16.27
CA ASP A 196 -13.89 -8.26 -17.44
C ASP A 196 -12.64 -9.05 -17.07
N ASP A 197 -12.44 -9.33 -15.79
CA ASP A 197 -11.29 -10.04 -15.22
C ASP A 197 -9.93 -9.35 -15.43
N ARG A 198 -9.94 -8.11 -15.87
CA ARG A 198 -8.72 -7.34 -16.08
C ARG A 198 -7.98 -7.12 -14.76
N ILE A 199 -6.66 -7.23 -14.80
CA ILE A 199 -5.81 -6.94 -13.65
C ILE A 199 -5.78 -5.42 -13.45
N LEU A 200 -6.20 -4.98 -12.26
CA LEU A 200 -6.23 -3.58 -11.85
C LEU A 200 -4.98 -3.17 -11.06
N ASP A 201 -4.47 -4.07 -10.22
CA ASP A 201 -3.26 -3.86 -9.40
C ASP A 201 -2.56 -5.17 -9.08
N VAL A 202 -1.23 -5.10 -8.90
CA VAL A 202 -0.41 -6.21 -8.41
C VAL A 202 0.54 -5.67 -7.36
N THR A 203 0.54 -6.32 -6.19
CA THR A 203 1.47 -6.03 -5.09
C THR A 203 2.21 -7.29 -4.69
N LYS A 204 3.51 -7.15 -4.41
CA LYS A 204 4.37 -8.24 -3.95
C LYS A 204 5.11 -7.81 -2.69
N PHE A 205 5.14 -8.67 -1.66
CA PHE A 205 5.94 -8.44 -0.47
C PHE A 205 6.40 -9.78 0.12
N THR A 206 7.41 -9.73 1.00
CA THR A 206 7.89 -10.88 1.75
C THR A 206 7.75 -10.59 3.24
N ALA A 207 7.13 -11.51 3.97
CA ALA A 207 7.07 -11.48 5.43
C ALA A 207 8.04 -12.53 5.99
N ASP A 208 8.99 -12.06 6.80
CA ASP A 208 9.95 -12.92 7.50
C ASP A 208 9.23 -13.82 8.52
N VAL A 209 9.89 -14.92 8.90
CA VAL A 209 9.39 -15.86 9.94
C VAL A 209 9.52 -15.29 11.35
N SER A 210 10.20 -14.14 11.51
CA SER A 210 10.49 -13.47 12.78
C SER A 210 9.28 -12.86 13.49
N ALA A 211 9.50 -12.33 14.70
CA ALA A 211 8.48 -11.67 15.52
C ALA A 211 7.84 -10.42 14.85
N SER A 212 8.48 -9.83 13.84
CA SER A 212 7.95 -8.69 13.07
C SER A 212 6.92 -9.08 12.00
N ARG A 213 6.71 -10.38 11.75
CA ARG A 213 5.80 -10.89 10.69
C ARG A 213 4.41 -10.26 10.73
N LEU A 214 3.80 -10.21 11.90
CA LEU A 214 2.44 -9.66 12.05
C LEU A 214 2.39 -8.17 11.69
N ALA A 215 3.38 -7.39 12.11
CA ALA A 215 3.45 -5.96 11.78
C ALA A 215 3.58 -5.73 10.27
N VAL A 216 4.40 -6.52 9.57
CA VAL A 216 4.51 -6.49 8.11
C VAL A 216 3.18 -6.83 7.46
N MET A 217 2.52 -7.92 7.89
CA MET A 217 1.22 -8.33 7.36
C MET A 217 0.15 -7.24 7.54
N GLN A 218 0.08 -6.60 8.72
CA GLN A 218 -0.86 -5.53 9.01
C GLN A 218 -0.59 -4.27 8.18
N THR A 219 0.67 -3.91 7.99
CA THR A 219 1.04 -2.77 7.15
C THR A 219 0.68 -3.04 5.69
N GLN A 220 1.04 -4.22 5.18
CA GLN A 220 0.79 -4.58 3.79
C GLN A 220 -0.70 -4.79 3.50
N SER A 221 -1.48 -5.40 4.39
CA SER A 221 -2.92 -5.57 4.19
C SER A 221 -3.64 -4.25 4.01
N ARG A 222 -3.28 -3.24 4.82
CA ARG A 222 -3.85 -1.89 4.73
C ARG A 222 -3.49 -1.19 3.42
N LEU A 223 -2.20 -1.23 3.04
CA LEU A 223 -1.74 -0.64 1.79
C LEU A 223 -2.42 -1.30 0.58
N ILE A 224 -2.51 -2.62 0.58
CA ILE A 224 -3.16 -3.39 -0.48
C ILE A 224 -4.65 -3.08 -0.56
N ALA A 225 -5.36 -3.00 0.59
CA ALA A 225 -6.77 -2.61 0.61
C ALA A 225 -7.00 -1.25 -0.04
N GLN A 226 -6.18 -0.25 0.31
CA GLN A 226 -6.24 1.09 -0.28
C GLN A 226 -5.98 1.05 -1.79
N ARG A 227 -4.93 0.36 -2.23
CA ARG A 227 -4.57 0.26 -3.66
C ARG A 227 -5.66 -0.44 -4.47
N ALA A 228 -6.19 -1.56 -3.97
CA ALA A 228 -7.23 -2.33 -4.64
C ALA A 228 -8.49 -1.49 -4.87
N ILE A 229 -8.94 -0.76 -3.84
CA ILE A 229 -10.12 0.09 -3.94
C ILE A 229 -9.86 1.29 -4.85
N SER A 230 -8.70 1.94 -4.74
CA SER A 230 -8.34 3.03 -5.64
C SER A 230 -8.29 2.59 -7.10
N ALA A 231 -7.66 1.46 -7.39
CA ALA A 231 -7.53 0.92 -8.74
C ALA A 231 -8.90 0.63 -9.37
N HIS A 232 -9.85 0.05 -8.59
CA HIS A 232 -11.21 -0.18 -9.05
C HIS A 232 -11.93 1.13 -9.40
N TRP A 233 -11.89 2.13 -8.51
CA TRP A 233 -12.58 3.38 -8.75
C TRP A 233 -11.96 4.21 -9.88
N TRP A 234 -10.65 4.09 -10.09
CA TRP A 234 -10.00 4.64 -11.28
C TRP A 234 -10.56 4.01 -12.55
N ASP A 235 -10.60 2.68 -12.59
CA ASP A 235 -11.14 1.93 -13.72
C ASP A 235 -12.62 2.27 -13.98
N ALA A 236 -13.45 2.30 -12.93
CA ALA A 236 -14.85 2.66 -13.01
C ALA A 236 -15.07 4.12 -13.49
N ALA A 237 -14.22 5.05 -13.06
CA ALA A 237 -14.30 6.46 -13.47
C ALA A 237 -13.89 6.67 -14.93
N GLU A 238 -12.87 5.96 -15.42
CA GLU A 238 -12.49 5.98 -16.84
C GLU A 238 -13.59 5.41 -17.74
N ASN A 239 -14.34 4.43 -17.23
CA ASN A 239 -15.45 3.81 -17.95
C ASN A 239 -16.83 4.48 -17.69
N GLY A 240 -16.88 5.59 -16.95
CA GLY A 240 -18.09 6.40 -16.71
C GLY A 240 -19.18 5.72 -15.88
N SER A 241 -18.87 4.68 -15.09
CA SER A 241 -19.84 3.78 -14.52
C SER A 241 -20.22 4.01 -13.04
N ALA A 242 -19.50 4.82 -12.27
CA ALA A 242 -19.84 5.10 -10.86
C ALA A 242 -19.16 6.33 -10.26
N ALA A 243 -19.82 6.99 -9.28
CA ALA A 243 -19.21 8.02 -8.45
C ALA A 243 -18.30 7.39 -7.38
N LYS A 244 -17.10 7.93 -7.20
CA LYS A 244 -16.16 7.48 -6.16
C LYS A 244 -16.71 7.75 -4.76
N PRO A 245 -16.62 6.78 -3.82
CA PRO A 245 -16.81 7.08 -2.41
C PRO A 245 -15.86 8.17 -1.92
N LEU A 246 -16.34 9.07 -1.06
CA LEU A 246 -15.58 10.22 -0.59
C LEU A 246 -14.22 9.82 0.03
N ALA A 247 -14.20 8.78 0.87
CA ALA A 247 -12.95 8.29 1.48
C ALA A 247 -11.88 7.88 0.45
N VAL A 248 -12.29 7.25 -0.66
CA VAL A 248 -11.40 6.87 -1.77
C VAL A 248 -10.95 8.10 -2.54
N ALA A 249 -11.85 9.04 -2.82
CA ALA A 249 -11.53 10.28 -3.50
C ALA A 249 -10.52 11.13 -2.71
N ILE A 250 -10.66 11.20 -1.38
CA ILE A 250 -9.71 11.85 -0.48
C ILE A 250 -8.33 11.16 -0.56
N TYR A 251 -8.30 9.84 -0.43
CA TYR A 251 -7.06 9.07 -0.51
C TYR A 251 -6.33 9.32 -1.84
N ASP A 252 -7.04 9.19 -2.96
CA ASP A 252 -6.49 9.39 -4.30
C ASP A 252 -5.99 10.82 -4.55
N SER A 253 -6.64 11.82 -3.93
CA SER A 253 -6.27 13.23 -4.12
C SER A 253 -4.85 13.54 -3.67
N VAL A 254 -4.35 12.78 -2.69
CA VAL A 254 -3.01 12.97 -2.10
C VAL A 254 -1.97 11.97 -2.61
N GLN A 255 -2.38 10.93 -3.37
CA GLN A 255 -1.44 9.98 -3.95
C GLN A 255 -0.65 10.60 -5.10
N PRO A 256 0.68 10.42 -5.15
CA PRO A 256 1.48 10.90 -6.27
C PRO A 256 1.20 10.06 -7.52
N LYS A 257 0.75 10.69 -8.58
CA LYS A 257 0.59 10.06 -9.91
C LYS A 257 1.89 10.05 -10.73
N SER A 258 2.94 10.71 -10.24
CA SER A 258 4.24 10.86 -10.90
C SER A 258 5.34 10.82 -9.85
N PRO A 259 6.56 10.33 -10.20
CA PRO A 259 7.74 10.44 -9.34
C PRO A 259 8.05 11.88 -8.94
N ILE A 260 7.67 12.85 -9.77
CA ILE A 260 7.74 14.29 -9.46
C ILE A 260 6.37 14.70 -8.92
N TRP A 261 6.21 14.58 -7.60
CA TRP A 261 4.96 14.92 -6.94
C TRP A 261 4.73 16.43 -6.97
N SER A 262 3.66 16.86 -7.66
CA SER A 262 3.27 18.25 -7.76
C SER A 262 2.23 18.61 -6.69
N TRP A 263 2.53 19.65 -5.88
CA TRP A 263 1.55 20.22 -4.95
C TRP A 263 0.30 20.71 -5.69
N ASN A 264 0.48 21.36 -6.85
CA ASN A 264 -0.61 21.84 -7.69
C ASN A 264 -1.55 20.71 -8.17
N ASP A 265 -1.02 19.51 -8.41
CA ASP A 265 -1.85 18.36 -8.81
C ASP A 265 -2.70 17.85 -7.65
N ALA A 266 -2.16 17.86 -6.43
CA ALA A 266 -2.93 17.55 -5.22
C ALA A 266 -3.98 18.64 -4.96
N ASP A 267 -3.64 19.91 -5.12
CA ASP A 267 -4.57 21.04 -4.96
C ASP A 267 -5.77 20.92 -5.90
N ARG A 268 -5.52 20.69 -7.20
CA ARG A 268 -6.59 20.54 -8.21
C ARG A 268 -7.55 19.39 -7.91
N ARG A 269 -7.10 18.35 -7.23
CA ARG A 269 -7.95 17.20 -6.86
C ARG A 269 -8.65 17.38 -5.52
N LEU A 270 -7.97 17.98 -4.54
CA LEU A 270 -8.48 18.10 -3.18
C LEU A 270 -9.46 19.28 -3.03
N ARG A 271 -9.22 20.38 -3.74
CA ARG A 271 -10.05 21.59 -3.67
C ARG A 271 -11.53 21.35 -3.99
N PRO A 272 -11.90 20.69 -5.10
CA PRO A 272 -13.32 20.44 -5.39
C PRO A 272 -14.00 19.55 -4.32
N LEU A 273 -13.25 18.59 -3.76
CA LEU A 273 -13.79 17.77 -2.66
C LEU A 273 -14.04 18.60 -1.41
N ARG A 274 -13.12 19.51 -1.08
CA ARG A 274 -13.24 20.41 0.06
C ARG A 274 -14.40 21.38 -0.09
N GLU A 275 -14.65 21.89 -1.29
CA GLU A 275 -15.77 22.77 -1.62
C GLU A 275 -17.13 22.04 -1.55
N ALA A 276 -17.18 20.78 -2.02
CA ALA A 276 -18.38 19.96 -1.99
C ALA A 276 -18.73 19.44 -0.58
N HIS A 277 -17.72 19.20 0.26
CA HIS A 277 -17.88 18.60 1.60
C HIS A 277 -17.13 19.40 2.68
N PRO A 278 -17.51 20.69 2.93
CA PRO A 278 -16.75 21.58 3.79
C PRO A 278 -16.68 21.14 5.25
N ASP A 279 -17.65 20.37 5.72
CA ASP A 279 -17.75 19.93 7.11
C ASP A 279 -17.16 18.53 7.37
N ASP A 280 -16.74 17.81 6.33
CA ASP A 280 -16.16 16.48 6.49
C ASP A 280 -14.83 16.56 7.27
N PRO A 281 -14.72 15.90 8.43
CA PRO A 281 -13.55 16.03 9.30
C PRO A 281 -12.28 15.38 8.71
N ALA A 282 -12.39 14.35 7.88
CA ALA A 282 -11.24 13.77 7.20
C ALA A 282 -10.68 14.76 6.17
N LEU A 283 -11.56 15.45 5.43
CA LEU A 283 -11.15 16.49 4.48
C LEU A 283 -10.53 17.69 5.18
N LYS A 284 -11.04 18.09 6.37
CA LYS A 284 -10.41 19.16 7.17
C LYS A 284 -8.95 18.82 7.49
N ILE A 285 -8.66 17.61 7.99
CA ILE A 285 -7.29 17.15 8.28
C ILE A 285 -6.44 17.08 7.00
N MET A 286 -7.00 16.57 5.92
CA MET A 286 -6.27 16.44 4.66
C MET A 286 -5.99 17.80 4.03
N TRP A 287 -6.92 18.74 4.09
CA TRP A 287 -6.72 20.12 3.61
C TRP A 287 -5.66 20.85 4.45
N ALA A 288 -5.71 20.75 5.77
CA ALA A 288 -4.68 21.28 6.66
C ALA A 288 -3.29 20.70 6.34
N THR A 289 -3.22 19.37 6.07
CA THR A 289 -1.98 18.70 5.63
C THR A 289 -1.50 19.26 4.27
N HIS A 290 -2.42 19.55 3.36
CA HIS A 290 -2.11 20.13 2.05
C HIS A 290 -1.57 21.55 2.16
N ILE A 291 -2.16 22.40 3.01
CA ILE A 291 -1.64 23.74 3.30
C ILE A 291 -0.22 23.65 3.88
N HIS A 292 0.00 22.80 4.89
CA HIS A 292 1.34 22.56 5.44
C HIS A 292 2.34 22.10 4.37
N ALA A 293 1.94 21.17 3.49
CA ALA A 293 2.80 20.66 2.42
C ALA A 293 3.20 21.76 1.41
N LYS A 294 2.45 22.85 1.30
CA LYS A 294 2.79 24.02 0.48
C LYS A 294 4.17 24.57 0.84
N TYR A 295 4.45 24.71 2.13
CA TYR A 295 5.74 25.25 2.62
C TYR A 295 6.92 24.30 2.40
N VAL A 296 6.69 23.01 2.46
CA VAL A 296 7.73 22.00 2.20
C VAL A 296 8.08 21.93 0.70
N LYS A 297 7.06 22.02 -0.18
CA LYS A 297 7.22 21.75 -1.62
C LYS A 297 7.35 22.99 -2.49
N HIS A 298 6.67 24.06 -2.12
CA HIS A 298 6.63 25.32 -2.86
C HIS A 298 7.25 26.49 -2.11
N GLY A 299 7.76 26.27 -0.88
CA GLY A 299 8.27 27.31 -0.03
C GLY A 299 9.30 28.21 -0.71
N ILE A 300 10.28 27.63 -1.43
CA ILE A 300 11.29 28.42 -2.16
C ILE A 300 10.63 29.43 -3.11
N LYS A 301 9.62 28.99 -3.89
CA LYS A 301 8.90 29.85 -4.81
C LYS A 301 8.13 30.94 -4.06
N LEU A 302 7.39 30.56 -3.01
CA LEU A 302 6.59 31.49 -2.21
C LEU A 302 7.46 32.57 -1.54
N PHE A 303 8.58 32.17 -0.92
CA PHE A 303 9.50 33.13 -0.30
C PHE A 303 10.26 33.98 -1.32
N LYS A 304 10.50 33.49 -2.53
CA LYS A 304 11.08 34.26 -3.61
C LYS A 304 10.13 35.31 -4.14
N GLU A 305 8.87 34.96 -4.34
CA GLU A 305 7.82 35.84 -4.88
C GLU A 305 7.22 36.77 -3.82
N GLY A 306 7.52 36.55 -2.53
CA GLY A 306 6.93 37.32 -1.41
C GLY A 306 5.43 37.05 -1.22
N THR A 307 4.95 35.90 -1.68
CA THR A 307 3.53 35.50 -1.64
C THR A 307 3.21 34.55 -0.49
N ALA A 308 4.17 34.29 0.41
CA ALA A 308 3.96 33.45 1.58
C ALA A 308 3.15 34.20 2.64
N ASP A 309 1.92 33.79 2.89
CA ASP A 309 1.12 34.24 4.04
C ASP A 309 1.13 33.16 5.13
N CYS A 310 2.26 33.09 5.83
CA CYS A 310 2.47 32.05 6.84
C CYS A 310 1.47 32.13 7.99
N ALA A 311 1.10 33.34 8.42
CA ALA A 311 0.23 33.54 9.56
C ALA A 311 -1.22 33.10 9.25
N ALA A 312 -1.74 33.46 8.07
CA ALA A 312 -3.07 33.05 7.67
C ALA A 312 -3.16 31.53 7.43
N ASP A 313 -2.16 30.95 6.77
CA ASP A 313 -2.11 29.50 6.53
C ASP A 313 -2.02 28.71 7.86
N GLU A 314 -1.21 29.18 8.82
CA GLU A 314 -1.09 28.55 10.15
C GLU A 314 -2.39 28.65 10.95
N ALA A 315 -3.07 29.80 10.92
CA ALA A 315 -4.36 29.97 11.55
C ALA A 315 -5.44 29.07 10.93
N GLU A 316 -5.44 28.91 9.59
CA GLU A 316 -6.35 27.98 8.92
C GLU A 316 -6.05 26.52 9.28
N ILE A 317 -4.78 26.11 9.30
CA ILE A 317 -4.37 24.76 9.73
C ILE A 317 -4.86 24.51 11.17
N GLU A 318 -4.58 25.42 12.10
CA GLU A 318 -4.97 25.31 13.51
C GLU A 318 -6.48 25.12 13.64
N LYS A 319 -7.28 26.00 13.03
CA LYS A 319 -8.74 25.93 13.02
C LYS A 319 -9.25 24.58 12.53
N LEU A 320 -8.81 24.15 11.35
CA LEU A 320 -9.29 22.92 10.72
C LEU A 320 -8.95 21.67 11.55
N VAL A 321 -7.75 21.64 12.14
CA VAL A 321 -7.32 20.50 12.97
C VAL A 321 -8.10 20.45 14.27
N LEU A 322 -8.33 21.58 14.93
CA LEU A 322 -9.12 21.64 16.17
C LEU A 322 -10.58 21.27 15.94
N GLU A 323 -11.21 21.73 14.84
CA GLU A 323 -12.57 21.34 14.47
C GLU A 323 -12.71 19.82 14.17
N ALA A 324 -11.65 19.18 13.69
CA ALA A 324 -11.64 17.75 13.37
C ALA A 324 -10.98 16.87 14.45
N LEU A 325 -10.63 17.45 15.62
CA LEU A 325 -9.80 16.78 16.63
C LEU A 325 -10.49 15.54 17.22
N GLU A 326 -11.78 15.60 17.52
CA GLU A 326 -12.55 14.47 18.03
C GLU A 326 -12.54 13.30 17.04
N TYR A 327 -12.78 13.58 15.78
CA TYR A 327 -12.69 12.58 14.70
C TYR A 327 -11.28 11.99 14.58
N ALA A 328 -10.25 12.83 14.65
CA ALA A 328 -8.85 12.42 14.50
C ALA A 328 -8.41 11.49 15.63
N GLN A 329 -8.76 11.79 16.88
CA GLN A 329 -8.36 11.00 18.06
C GLN A 329 -8.78 9.53 17.99
N SER A 330 -9.91 9.23 17.36
CA SER A 330 -10.42 7.86 17.19
C SER A 330 -9.74 7.08 16.05
N ARG A 331 -8.84 7.72 15.29
CA ARG A 331 -8.20 7.14 14.08
C ARG A 331 -6.70 7.38 14.08
N PRO A 332 -5.86 6.37 14.34
CA PRO A 332 -4.42 6.55 14.57
C PRO A 332 -3.70 7.36 13.48
N ALA A 333 -3.99 7.11 12.20
CA ALA A 333 -3.36 7.86 11.11
C ALA A 333 -3.73 9.35 11.11
N HIS A 334 -5.01 9.68 11.37
CA HIS A 334 -5.46 11.08 11.45
C HIS A 334 -4.97 11.77 12.75
N ALA A 335 -4.90 11.03 13.86
CA ALA A 335 -4.31 11.54 15.10
C ALA A 335 -2.84 11.91 14.92
N ALA A 336 -2.06 11.08 14.22
CA ALA A 336 -0.67 11.39 13.90
C ALA A 336 -0.55 12.63 12.98
N MET A 337 -1.43 12.78 11.98
CA MET A 337 -1.47 13.98 11.14
C MET A 337 -1.81 15.23 11.95
N ALA A 338 -2.86 15.17 12.79
CA ALA A 338 -3.26 16.26 13.66
C ALA A 338 -2.12 16.68 14.61
N ALA A 339 -1.45 15.70 15.23
CA ALA A 339 -0.30 15.93 16.07
C ALA A 339 0.81 16.73 15.36
N LYS A 340 1.20 16.28 14.16
CA LYS A 340 2.21 16.95 13.34
C LYS A 340 1.83 18.39 13.01
N LEU A 341 0.58 18.63 12.64
CA LEU A 341 0.08 19.92 12.22
C LEU A 341 0.02 20.90 13.40
N LEU A 342 -0.55 20.47 14.53
CA LEU A 342 -0.62 21.31 15.76
C LEU A 342 0.79 21.67 16.26
N TYR A 343 1.71 20.70 16.27
CA TYR A 343 3.10 20.98 16.65
C TYR A 343 3.74 22.04 15.75
N PHE A 344 3.47 21.99 14.44
CA PHE A 344 4.06 22.90 13.46
C PHE A 344 3.53 24.33 13.61
N VAL A 345 2.22 24.51 13.80
CA VAL A 345 1.62 25.86 13.80
C VAL A 345 1.86 26.61 15.11
N ASN A 346 1.92 25.92 16.24
CA ASN A 346 2.10 26.58 17.53
C ASN A 346 2.76 25.64 18.55
N GLN A 347 3.91 26.05 19.06
CA GLN A 347 4.66 25.28 20.05
C GLN A 347 3.93 25.09 21.39
N ASN A 348 2.89 25.88 21.68
CA ASN A 348 2.04 25.67 22.85
C ASN A 348 1.22 24.37 22.75
N TYR A 349 1.04 23.81 21.57
CA TYR A 349 0.41 22.49 21.36
C TYR A 349 1.38 21.31 21.49
N ARG A 350 2.63 21.55 21.87
CA ARG A 350 3.66 20.50 21.96
C ARG A 350 3.19 19.28 22.76
N ASP A 351 2.70 19.51 23.97
CA ASP A 351 2.32 18.41 24.86
C ASP A 351 1.12 17.64 24.31
N LEU A 352 0.11 18.35 23.79
CA LEU A 352 -1.03 17.75 23.10
C LEU A 352 -0.57 16.97 21.87
N ALA A 353 0.35 17.50 21.09
CA ALA A 353 0.86 16.85 19.89
C ALA A 353 1.64 15.57 20.21
N LEU A 354 2.48 15.59 21.24
CA LEU A 354 3.20 14.40 21.73
C LEU A 354 2.24 13.34 22.29
N GLU A 355 1.20 13.78 23.03
CA GLU A 355 0.16 12.89 23.53
C GLU A 355 -0.60 12.21 22.39
N LEU A 356 -1.06 12.97 21.39
CA LEU A 356 -1.75 12.44 20.20
C LEU A 356 -0.88 11.46 19.40
N ALA A 357 0.39 11.80 19.16
CA ALA A 357 1.33 10.94 18.45
C ALA A 357 1.59 9.64 19.22
N THR A 358 1.77 9.72 20.53
CA THR A 358 1.98 8.56 21.41
C THR A 358 0.74 7.68 21.46
N LYS A 359 -0.46 8.25 21.59
CA LYS A 359 -1.72 7.50 21.56
C LYS A 359 -1.92 6.83 20.20
N ALA A 360 -1.65 7.54 19.10
CA ALA A 360 -1.74 6.99 17.76
C ALA A 360 -0.81 5.78 17.57
N TYR A 361 0.43 5.88 18.02
CA TYR A 361 1.40 4.79 17.98
C TYR A 361 0.97 3.60 18.84
N ARG A 362 0.48 3.83 20.06
CA ARG A 362 0.01 2.74 20.96
C ARG A 362 -1.23 2.04 20.41
N ALA A 363 -2.13 2.79 19.76
CA ALA A 363 -3.35 2.23 19.17
C ALA A 363 -3.07 1.36 17.95
N ASP A 364 -2.05 1.70 17.15
CA ASP A 364 -1.66 0.88 16.00
C ASP A 364 -0.16 1.02 15.68
N ARG A 365 0.63 0.12 16.24
CA ARG A 365 2.09 0.08 16.05
C ARG A 365 2.53 -0.34 14.67
N SER A 366 1.62 -0.88 13.86
CA SER A 366 1.91 -1.34 12.49
C SER A 366 1.80 -0.22 11.45
N ILE A 367 1.22 0.93 11.82
CA ILE A 367 1.12 2.07 10.91
C ILE A 367 2.47 2.79 10.85
N THR A 368 3.19 2.65 9.76
CA THR A 368 4.48 3.32 9.51
C THR A 368 4.42 4.84 9.66
N SER A 369 3.29 5.46 9.32
CA SER A 369 3.12 6.90 9.50
C SER A 369 3.05 7.32 10.96
N THR A 370 2.48 6.52 11.88
CA THR A 370 2.46 6.83 13.32
C THR A 370 3.84 6.71 13.94
N LEU A 371 4.62 5.68 13.53
CA LEU A 371 6.03 5.53 13.90
C LEU A 371 6.86 6.73 13.44
N ALA A 372 6.72 7.11 12.16
CA ALA A 372 7.49 8.20 11.60
C ALA A 372 7.14 9.55 12.25
N VAL A 373 5.85 9.82 12.54
CA VAL A 373 5.43 11.05 13.21
C VAL A 373 5.89 11.09 14.66
N LEU A 374 5.79 9.99 15.41
CA LEU A 374 6.30 9.94 16.78
C LEU A 374 7.81 10.16 16.82
N GLY A 375 8.57 9.43 15.99
CA GLY A 375 10.02 9.62 15.88
C GLY A 375 10.42 11.03 15.44
N GLN A 376 9.65 11.64 14.51
CA GLN A 376 9.81 13.04 14.11
C GLN A 376 9.68 13.99 15.31
N MET A 377 8.62 13.83 16.11
CA MET A 377 8.37 14.70 17.25
C MET A 377 9.40 14.54 18.36
N LEU A 378 9.78 13.30 18.66
CA LEU A 378 10.87 13.02 19.60
C LEU A 378 12.18 13.68 19.15
N GLY A 379 12.51 13.63 17.85
CA GLY A 379 13.66 14.33 17.30
C GLY A 379 13.58 15.86 17.42
N PHE A 380 12.39 16.44 17.27
CA PHE A 380 12.22 17.88 17.39
C PHE A 380 12.33 18.39 18.84
N VAL A 381 11.98 17.57 19.81
CA VAL A 381 12.11 17.92 21.24
C VAL A 381 13.47 17.54 21.83
N GLY A 382 14.32 16.82 21.07
CA GLY A 382 15.68 16.47 21.47
C GLY A 382 15.87 15.05 21.98
N GLU A 383 14.81 14.21 22.02
CA GLU A 383 14.87 12.80 22.41
C GLU A 383 15.40 11.94 21.26
N MET A 384 16.71 12.08 20.99
CA MET A 384 17.31 11.63 19.73
C MET A 384 17.45 10.11 19.61
N GLU A 385 17.72 9.38 20.70
CA GLU A 385 17.87 7.92 20.67
C GLU A 385 16.53 7.24 20.35
N GLU A 386 15.46 7.71 20.98
CA GLU A 386 14.11 7.21 20.71
C GLU A 386 13.66 7.60 19.30
N ALA A 387 13.97 8.83 18.86
CA ALA A 387 13.68 9.29 17.50
C ALA A 387 14.38 8.42 16.45
N GLU A 388 15.68 8.12 16.62
CA GLU A 388 16.44 7.25 15.72
C GLU A 388 15.83 5.84 15.67
N THR A 389 15.44 5.30 16.83
CA THR A 389 14.81 3.98 16.91
C THR A 389 13.49 3.92 16.13
N HIS A 390 12.57 4.85 16.38
CA HIS A 390 11.26 4.87 15.72
C HIS A 390 11.35 5.17 14.22
N LEU A 391 12.22 6.10 13.81
CA LEU A 391 12.40 6.44 12.41
C LEU A 391 13.10 5.34 11.62
N SER A 392 14.09 4.65 12.21
CA SER A 392 14.73 3.49 11.59
C SER A 392 13.75 2.34 11.41
N GLN A 393 12.94 2.06 12.43
CA GLN A 393 11.87 1.06 12.32
C GLN A 393 10.82 1.43 11.25
N ALA A 394 10.45 2.72 11.16
CA ALA A 394 9.56 3.19 10.10
C ALA A 394 10.16 3.00 8.70
N LEU A 395 11.48 3.19 8.53
CA LEU A 395 12.18 2.92 7.28
C LEU A 395 12.18 1.44 6.91
N GLU A 396 12.41 0.56 7.89
CA GLU A 396 12.43 -0.89 7.67
C GLU A 396 11.05 -1.45 7.30
N LEU A 397 9.99 -0.87 7.87
CA LEU A 397 8.60 -1.29 7.61
C LEU A 397 7.99 -0.63 6.36
N SER A 398 8.66 0.33 5.75
CA SER A 398 8.17 1.03 4.56
C SER A 398 8.69 0.38 3.28
N ASP A 399 7.83 0.31 2.26
CA ASP A 399 8.26 -0.06 0.92
C ASP A 399 9.24 0.98 0.38
N ASP A 400 10.32 0.50 -0.22
CA ASP A 400 11.35 1.34 -0.82
C ASP A 400 10.74 2.22 -1.93
N GLY A 401 10.88 3.54 -1.78
CA GLY A 401 10.29 4.51 -2.70
C GLY A 401 8.85 4.95 -2.37
N SER A 402 8.23 4.41 -1.31
CA SER A 402 6.95 4.90 -0.83
C SER A 402 7.05 6.28 -0.19
N MET A 403 5.92 7.00 -0.07
CA MET A 403 5.88 8.29 0.64
C MET A 403 6.27 8.16 2.11
N GLN A 404 5.92 7.05 2.74
CA GLN A 404 6.28 6.72 4.13
C GLN A 404 7.79 6.53 4.26
N TYR A 405 8.42 5.82 3.33
CA TYR A 405 9.86 5.66 3.26
C TYR A 405 10.58 7.01 3.16
N TYR A 406 10.17 7.86 2.21
CA TYR A 406 10.76 9.20 2.04
C TYR A 406 10.55 10.09 3.26
N HIS A 407 9.37 10.02 3.89
CA HIS A 407 9.09 10.78 5.10
C HIS A 407 10.02 10.35 6.25
N ALA A 408 10.09 9.07 6.57
CA ALA A 408 10.95 8.55 7.64
C ALA A 408 12.43 8.85 7.37
N LEU A 409 12.89 8.66 6.14
CA LEU A 409 14.27 8.99 5.73
C LEU A 409 14.57 10.47 5.91
N TYR A 410 13.69 11.35 5.44
CA TYR A 410 13.87 12.79 5.53
C TYR A 410 13.91 13.24 7.00
N MET A 411 13.04 12.71 7.85
CA MET A 411 13.03 13.02 9.28
C MET A 411 14.31 12.55 9.98
N LEU A 412 14.82 11.37 9.61
CA LEU A 412 16.08 10.86 10.17
C LEU A 412 17.30 11.70 9.72
N VAL A 413 17.33 12.14 8.45
CA VAL A 413 18.34 13.08 7.94
C VAL A 413 18.28 14.41 8.68
N GLN A 414 17.08 14.92 8.93
CA GLN A 414 16.86 16.15 9.72
C GLN A 414 17.34 16.00 11.16
N ALA A 415 17.03 14.88 11.80
CA ALA A 415 17.45 14.58 13.17
C ALA A 415 18.99 14.55 13.29
N TYR A 416 19.67 13.85 12.39
CA TYR A 416 21.15 13.83 12.36
C TYR A 416 21.75 15.20 12.03
N THR A 417 21.05 16.03 11.22
CA THR A 417 21.50 17.39 10.93
C THR A 417 21.40 18.27 12.16
N ALA A 418 20.27 18.25 12.85
CA ALA A 418 20.03 19.03 14.06
C ALA A 418 21.03 18.71 15.18
N THR A 419 21.43 17.46 15.30
CA THR A 419 22.40 17.00 16.33
C THR A 419 23.85 16.95 15.85
N ALA A 420 24.13 17.51 14.66
CA ALA A 420 25.49 17.54 14.06
C ALA A 420 26.13 16.14 13.88
N GLN A 421 25.31 15.07 13.73
CA GLN A 421 25.78 13.71 13.44
C GLN A 421 26.05 13.54 11.92
N TYR A 422 26.98 14.32 11.38
CA TYR A 422 27.19 14.45 9.94
C TYR A 422 27.64 13.16 9.26
N GLU A 423 28.36 12.29 9.96
CA GLU A 423 28.81 10.99 9.42
C GLU A 423 27.65 10.04 9.21
N LYS A 424 26.76 9.89 10.22
CA LYS A 424 25.54 9.06 10.09
C LYS A 424 24.65 9.59 8.97
N ARG A 425 24.46 10.91 8.90
CA ARG A 425 23.70 11.56 7.83
C ARG A 425 24.29 11.26 6.45
N ALA A 426 25.62 11.42 6.29
CA ALA A 426 26.30 11.17 5.02
C ALA A 426 26.19 9.70 4.59
N ALA A 427 26.31 8.74 5.53
CA ALA A 427 26.13 7.32 5.25
C ALA A 427 24.72 7.00 4.77
N LEU A 428 23.69 7.58 5.42
CA LEU A 428 22.28 7.42 5.04
C LEU A 428 22.01 8.00 3.65
N LEU A 429 22.45 9.24 3.39
CA LEU A 429 22.29 9.90 2.09
C LEU A 429 23.03 9.17 0.96
N LYS A 430 24.24 8.63 1.22
CA LYS A 430 24.98 7.82 0.25
C LYS A 430 24.19 6.57 -0.18
N ARG A 431 23.54 5.89 0.77
CA ARG A 431 22.65 4.75 0.49
C ARG A 431 21.45 5.18 -0.33
N PHE A 432 20.81 6.30 0.03
CA PHE A 432 19.65 6.87 -0.65
C PHE A 432 19.96 7.29 -2.09
N TYR A 433 21.04 8.03 -2.33
CA TYR A 433 21.41 8.54 -3.67
C TYR A 433 21.82 7.44 -4.65
N ARG A 434 22.27 6.27 -4.17
CA ARG A 434 22.52 5.12 -5.06
C ARG A 434 21.24 4.62 -5.75
N ARG A 435 20.11 4.75 -5.08
CA ARG A 435 18.79 4.31 -5.60
C ARG A 435 18.03 5.46 -6.29
N HIS A 436 18.23 6.69 -5.81
CA HIS A 436 17.50 7.88 -6.24
C HIS A 436 18.45 9.02 -6.59
N PRO A 437 19.22 8.90 -7.70
CA PRO A 437 20.29 9.87 -8.02
C PRO A 437 19.76 11.30 -8.26
N THR A 438 18.54 11.47 -8.75
CA THR A 438 17.93 12.78 -8.96
C THR A 438 17.58 13.52 -7.66
N ALA A 439 17.36 12.80 -6.56
CA ALA A 439 17.09 13.40 -5.25
C ALA A 439 18.28 14.24 -4.74
N MET A 440 19.48 13.94 -5.20
CA MET A 440 20.70 14.68 -4.88
C MET A 440 20.59 16.19 -5.19
N LEU A 441 19.91 16.55 -6.29
CA LEU A 441 19.73 17.96 -6.68
C LEU A 441 18.97 18.77 -5.61
N TYR A 442 18.09 18.12 -4.87
CA TYR A 442 17.24 18.75 -3.85
C TYR A 442 17.85 18.68 -2.45
N PHE A 443 18.56 17.59 -2.14
CA PHE A 443 19.05 17.30 -0.79
C PHE A 443 20.46 17.86 -0.53
N GLU A 444 21.38 17.81 -1.50
CA GLU A 444 22.77 18.22 -1.30
C GLU A 444 22.94 19.67 -0.80
N PRO A 445 22.21 20.68 -1.27
CA PRO A 445 22.35 22.04 -0.78
C PRO A 445 22.02 22.21 0.72
N PHE A 446 21.21 21.32 1.27
CA PHE A 446 20.75 21.39 2.67
C PHE A 446 21.49 20.41 3.58
N PHE A 447 22.04 19.32 3.03
CA PHE A 447 22.54 18.19 3.81
C PHE A 447 23.97 17.75 3.49
N THR A 448 24.73 18.52 2.72
CA THR A 448 26.18 18.33 2.61
C THR A 448 26.87 18.73 3.92
N ASP A 449 28.14 18.38 4.09
CA ASP A 449 28.91 18.84 5.27
C ASP A 449 28.97 20.37 5.26
N PRO A 450 28.64 21.06 6.37
CA PRO A 450 28.63 22.52 6.42
C PRO A 450 30.02 23.16 6.30
N TYR A 451 31.08 22.46 6.72
CA TYR A 451 32.45 22.96 6.73
C TYR A 451 33.22 22.54 5.48
N THR A 452 32.95 21.33 4.97
CA THR A 452 33.60 20.74 3.80
C THR A 452 32.54 20.29 2.75
N PRO A 453 31.81 21.23 2.10
CA PRO A 453 30.77 20.88 1.14
C PRO A 453 31.33 20.02 0.01
N SER A 454 30.55 19.01 -0.38
CA SER A 454 30.86 18.12 -1.50
C SER A 454 31.04 18.90 -2.81
N LEU A 455 31.80 18.34 -3.76
CA LEU A 455 31.94 18.94 -5.12
C LEU A 455 30.58 19.07 -5.81
N ARG A 456 29.66 18.13 -5.52
CA ARG A 456 28.30 18.15 -6.04
C ARG A 456 27.49 19.32 -5.50
N ALA A 457 27.52 19.54 -4.17
CA ALA A 457 26.86 20.68 -3.55
C ALA A 457 27.39 22.01 -4.13
N LYS A 458 28.70 22.13 -4.31
CA LYS A 458 29.32 23.30 -4.94
C LYS A 458 28.84 23.49 -6.38
N GLY A 459 28.79 22.40 -7.17
CA GLY A 459 28.27 22.44 -8.54
C GLY A 459 26.80 22.84 -8.60
N ILE A 460 25.94 22.29 -7.73
CA ILE A 460 24.53 22.68 -7.64
C ILE A 460 24.40 24.16 -7.23
N ALA A 461 25.19 24.57 -6.23
CA ALA A 461 25.20 25.96 -5.80
C ALA A 461 25.54 26.92 -6.95
N LEU A 462 26.39 26.54 -7.93
CA LEU A 462 26.70 27.35 -9.11
C LEU A 462 25.48 27.57 -10.04
N MET A 463 24.48 26.70 -10.01
CA MET A 463 23.26 26.85 -10.80
C MET A 463 22.19 27.71 -10.10
N VAL A 464 22.29 27.93 -8.79
CA VAL A 464 21.33 28.70 -8.01
C VAL A 464 21.60 30.20 -8.18
N LYS A 465 20.57 31.02 -8.43
CA LYS A 465 20.69 32.49 -8.42
C LYS A 465 20.64 33.05 -7.01
N ARG A 466 21.14 34.28 -6.81
CA ARG A 466 21.21 34.92 -5.47
C ARG A 466 19.82 35.02 -4.80
N ASP A 467 18.81 35.44 -5.55
CA ASP A 467 17.43 35.56 -5.09
C ASP A 467 16.83 34.20 -4.68
N GLN A 468 17.15 33.15 -5.43
CA GLN A 468 16.77 31.78 -5.09
C GLN A 468 17.49 31.29 -3.82
N ALA A 469 18.78 31.57 -3.68
CA ALA A 469 19.55 31.23 -2.46
C ALA A 469 18.95 31.89 -1.23
N THR A 470 18.64 33.20 -1.33
CA THR A 470 17.96 33.95 -0.25
C THR A 470 16.61 33.32 0.11
N ALA A 471 15.81 32.94 -0.88
CA ALA A 471 14.50 32.28 -0.66
C ALA A 471 14.65 30.89 0.00
N MET A 472 15.66 30.13 -0.42
CA MET A 472 15.99 28.82 0.21
C MET A 472 16.35 28.98 1.68
N LEU A 473 17.15 30.00 2.02
CA LEU A 473 17.52 30.32 3.41
C LEU A 473 16.30 30.75 4.23
N LYS A 474 15.42 31.59 3.68
CA LYS A 474 14.17 31.99 4.35
C LYS A 474 13.26 30.80 4.63
N GLN A 475 13.07 29.93 3.65
CA GLN A 475 12.30 28.69 3.83
C GLN A 475 12.90 27.80 4.90
N ALA A 476 14.23 27.58 4.88
CA ALA A 476 14.91 26.77 5.86
C ALA A 476 14.76 27.35 7.28
N ALA A 477 14.92 28.65 7.46
CA ALA A 477 14.72 29.31 8.74
C ALA A 477 13.27 29.24 9.22
N TYR A 478 12.31 29.47 8.35
CA TYR A 478 10.88 29.34 8.65
C TYR A 478 10.54 27.95 9.17
N ILE A 479 11.01 26.90 8.50
CA ILE A 479 10.74 25.51 8.89
C ILE A 479 11.47 25.17 10.19
N SER A 480 12.78 25.46 10.30
CA SER A 480 13.58 25.10 11.48
C SER A 480 13.11 25.77 12.75
N ALA A 481 12.63 27.02 12.67
CA ALA A 481 12.09 27.75 13.81
C ALA A 481 10.82 27.10 14.39
N ARG A 482 10.07 26.36 13.58
CA ARG A 482 8.84 25.64 13.99
C ARG A 482 9.12 24.21 14.45
N LEU A 483 10.17 23.60 13.93
CA LEU A 483 10.50 22.21 14.27
C LEU A 483 11.29 22.11 15.57
N TYR A 484 12.32 22.93 15.75
CA TYR A 484 13.27 22.76 16.84
C TYR A 484 13.08 23.78 17.93
N GLN A 485 12.98 23.33 19.17
CA GLN A 485 12.98 24.19 20.35
C GLN A 485 14.39 24.60 20.79
N ASP A 486 15.36 23.65 20.70
CA ASP A 486 16.75 23.95 21.01
C ASP A 486 17.35 24.90 19.95
N PRO A 487 17.83 26.08 20.33
CA PRO A 487 18.48 27.01 19.42
C PRO A 487 19.67 26.39 18.66
N ARG A 488 20.40 25.47 19.29
CA ARG A 488 21.52 24.77 18.65
C ARG A 488 21.05 23.84 17.52
N HIS A 489 19.92 23.16 17.69
CA HIS A 489 19.33 22.33 16.64
C HIS A 489 18.86 23.17 15.44
N ARG A 490 18.29 24.36 15.70
CA ARG A 490 17.96 25.33 14.65
C ARG A 490 19.18 25.78 13.89
N GLU A 491 20.22 26.22 14.62
CA GLU A 491 21.48 26.65 14.03
C GLU A 491 22.11 25.55 13.17
N ASN A 492 22.26 24.33 13.72
CA ASN A 492 22.83 23.21 13.00
C ASN A 492 22.07 22.89 11.69
N SER A 493 20.76 23.02 11.68
CA SER A 493 19.95 22.79 10.49
C SER A 493 20.13 23.87 9.41
N LEU A 494 20.59 25.07 9.79
CA LEU A 494 20.84 26.19 8.89
C LEU A 494 22.30 26.29 8.42
N LEU A 495 23.26 25.73 9.18
CA LEU A 495 24.69 25.87 8.87
C LEU A 495 25.06 25.43 7.46
N THR A 496 24.51 24.28 7.00
CA THR A 496 24.84 23.76 5.67
C THR A 496 24.46 24.72 4.55
N PRO A 497 23.19 25.12 4.36
CA PRO A 497 22.81 26.01 3.27
C PRO A 497 23.39 27.43 3.44
N VAL A 498 23.51 27.92 4.68
CA VAL A 498 24.11 29.24 4.94
C VAL A 498 25.56 29.25 4.49
N ASN A 499 26.41 28.34 4.99
CA ASN A 499 27.82 28.31 4.64
C ASN A 499 28.06 28.06 3.15
N LEU A 500 27.22 27.21 2.51
CA LEU A 500 27.30 26.95 1.08
C LEU A 500 27.05 28.23 0.26
N PHE A 501 26.01 29.01 0.60
CA PHE A 501 25.65 30.20 -0.15
C PHE A 501 26.48 31.44 0.23
N VAL A 502 26.94 31.57 1.48
CA VAL A 502 27.88 32.63 1.89
C VAL A 502 29.22 32.48 1.16
N ARG A 503 29.75 31.29 1.00
CA ARG A 503 30.99 31.03 0.21
C ARG A 503 30.85 31.48 -1.23
N ARG A 504 29.63 31.47 -1.79
CA ARG A 504 29.42 31.87 -3.19
C ARG A 504 29.05 33.34 -3.37
N PHE A 505 28.20 33.87 -2.51
CA PHE A 505 27.56 35.18 -2.69
C PHE A 505 28.01 36.24 -1.67
N GLY A 506 28.80 35.83 -0.67
CA GLY A 506 29.15 36.66 0.49
C GLY A 506 28.01 36.69 1.52
N SER A 507 28.33 37.22 2.72
CA SER A 507 27.37 37.30 3.85
C SER A 507 26.08 38.05 3.56
N GLY A 508 26.06 38.98 2.62
CA GLY A 508 24.86 39.69 2.21
C GLY A 508 23.77 38.85 1.50
N VAL A 509 23.96 37.53 1.34
CA VAL A 509 22.91 36.60 0.88
C VAL A 509 22.00 36.14 2.02
N VAL A 510 22.45 36.30 3.28
CA VAL A 510 21.75 35.84 4.49
C VAL A 510 20.82 36.95 4.98
N PRO A 511 19.49 36.78 4.92
CA PRO A 511 18.54 37.77 5.44
C PRO A 511 18.60 37.89 6.97
N ALA A 512 18.13 39.01 7.52
CA ALA A 512 18.13 39.25 8.95
C ALA A 512 17.37 38.17 9.75
N GLU A 513 16.23 37.73 9.23
CA GLU A 513 15.40 36.66 9.81
C GLU A 513 16.08 35.28 9.85
N VAL A 514 17.13 35.08 9.07
CA VAL A 514 17.97 33.88 9.12
C VAL A 514 19.13 34.09 10.08
N ALA A 515 19.76 35.27 10.00
CA ALA A 515 20.94 35.62 10.79
C ALA A 515 20.66 35.56 12.31
N MET A 516 19.42 35.92 12.74
CA MET A 516 19.03 35.87 14.15
C MET A 516 19.09 34.46 14.78
N HIS A 517 19.13 33.41 13.96
CA HIS A 517 19.23 32.00 14.40
C HIS A 517 20.67 31.47 14.41
N LEU A 518 21.65 32.26 14.06
CA LEU A 518 23.05 31.88 13.97
C LEU A 518 23.87 32.55 15.07
N SER A 519 24.68 31.78 15.76
CA SER A 519 25.59 32.32 16.80
C SER A 519 26.73 33.13 16.20
N LYS A 520 27.24 32.74 15.00
CA LYS A 520 28.24 33.45 14.20
C LYS A 520 28.01 33.18 12.71
N LEU A 521 28.05 34.24 11.90
CA LEU A 521 28.21 34.10 10.45
C LEU A 521 29.72 33.83 10.20
N GLN A 522 30.08 32.64 9.80
CA GLN A 522 31.46 32.28 9.41
C GLN A 522 31.78 32.72 7.99
#